data_7742109675f1e86d3ee986e964f6a08c
#
_entry.id   7742109675f1e86d3ee986e964f6a08c
#
_cell.length_a   1.000
_cell.length_b   1.000
_cell.length_c   1.000
_cell.angle_alpha   90.00
_cell.angle_beta   90.00
_cell.angle_gamma   90.00
#
_symmetry.space_group_name_H-M   'P 1'
#
loop_
_entity.id
_entity.type
_entity.pdbx_description
1 polymer ?
#
loop_
_entity_poly.entity_id
_entity_poly.type
_entity_poly.pdbx_seq_one_letter_code
_entity_poly.pdbx_strand_id
1 'polypeptide(L)'
;MACAALLGATQANAQGQDLSILTANTDARTAAMGNASVAAEGMYLYNNPAAIFTTDKKFTADASASLFETAEGADGTFGIYALSAGYKLAKRHAVFAGFRYAGGLKLKGYDISGNPTKDYKPYNWTLDLGYTYFLGKGFAAYATGSLIYSHLSKNATGAAFSVGGAYQNNELTLANKPINLMLDAKVGAIGPQLDYGNKHKTTLPTYFAVGGALSVEVAEKHQVAAALSSRYFFQPTEAKLFMLGGGLEYTYNKMVSVRAGYEYGDHDLSHITMGAGFKYHGLRLNGAYNLKTADAGSSYCTIGIGYDF
;
A
#
# COMPACT_ATOMS: atom_id res chain seq x y z
N MET A 1 -25.63 16.77 1.78
CA MET A 1 -24.72 16.62 2.92
C MET A 1 -24.71 15.21 3.54
N ALA A 2 -25.69 14.37 3.36
CA ALA A 2 -25.72 13.01 3.96
C ALA A 2 -24.80 11.96 3.27
N CYS A 3 -24.39 12.17 2.01
CA CYS A 3 -23.52 11.22 1.31
C CYS A 3 -22.07 11.16 1.82
N ALA A 4 -21.57 12.23 2.41
CA ALA A 4 -20.19 12.26 2.94
C ALA A 4 -20.03 11.46 4.24
N ALA A 5 -21.09 11.35 5.03
CA ALA A 5 -21.06 10.66 6.33
C ALA A 5 -21.07 9.11 6.20
N LEU A 6 -21.63 8.56 5.12
CA LEU A 6 -21.69 7.11 4.91
C LEU A 6 -20.44 6.52 4.25
N LEU A 7 -19.71 7.31 3.47
CA LEU A 7 -18.40 6.94 2.96
C LEU A 7 -17.31 6.95 4.05
N GLY A 8 -17.56 7.68 5.14
CA GLY A 8 -16.68 7.76 6.28
C GLY A 8 -16.66 6.55 7.21
N ALA A 9 -17.65 5.68 7.13
CA ALA A 9 -17.81 4.60 8.12
C ALA A 9 -16.99 3.33 7.82
N THR A 10 -16.34 3.23 6.65
CA THR A 10 -15.72 1.97 6.23
C THR A 10 -14.20 1.95 6.24
N GLN A 11 -13.56 3.09 6.54
CA GLN A 11 -12.08 3.16 6.55
C GLN A 11 -11.58 4.39 7.32
N ALA A 12 -10.27 4.51 7.46
CA ALA A 12 -9.54 5.73 7.76
C ALA A 12 -10.03 6.98 6.97
N ASN A 13 -10.78 6.77 5.92
CA ASN A 13 -11.55 7.76 5.19
C ASN A 13 -12.65 8.43 6.00
N ALA A 14 -13.12 7.83 7.07
CA ALA A 14 -13.98 8.45 8.06
C ALA A 14 -13.42 9.79 8.55
N GLN A 15 -12.16 10.03 8.24
CA GLN A 15 -11.42 11.19 8.71
C GLN A 15 -10.98 12.13 7.59
N GLY A 16 -11.64 12.12 6.44
CA GLY A 16 -11.40 13.08 5.36
C GLY A 16 -10.28 12.71 4.38
N GLN A 17 -9.80 11.45 4.39
CA GLN A 17 -8.87 10.97 3.37
C GLN A 17 -9.62 10.24 2.24
N ASP A 18 -10.29 11.00 1.40
CA ASP A 18 -11.21 10.48 0.37
C ASP A 18 -10.56 9.61 -0.74
N LEU A 19 -9.24 9.58 -0.83
CA LEU A 19 -8.51 8.90 -1.91
C LEU A 19 -7.59 7.78 -1.39
N SER A 20 -8.16 6.86 -0.62
CA SER A 20 -7.46 5.69 -0.07
C SER A 20 -6.71 4.88 -1.12
N ILE A 21 -7.15 4.89 -2.38
CA ILE A 21 -6.47 4.23 -3.49
C ILE A 21 -5.00 4.66 -3.64
N LEU A 22 -4.64 5.88 -3.22
CA LEU A 22 -3.26 6.39 -3.28
C LEU A 22 -2.38 5.91 -2.12
N THR A 23 -2.98 5.49 -1.02
CA THR A 23 -2.28 5.26 0.26
C THR A 23 -2.46 3.85 0.82
N ALA A 24 -3.49 3.13 0.37
CA ALA A 24 -3.71 1.75 0.78
C ALA A 24 -2.56 0.84 0.35
N ASN A 25 -2.17 -0.04 1.26
CA ASN A 25 -1.19 -1.06 0.94
C ASN A 25 -1.82 -2.17 0.09
N THR A 26 -1.25 -2.39 -1.08
CA THR A 26 -1.71 -3.40 -2.03
C THR A 26 -0.84 -4.66 -2.03
N ASP A 27 0.21 -4.73 -1.21
CA ASP A 27 1.08 -5.89 -1.10
C ASP A 27 0.72 -6.73 0.13
N ALA A 28 0.26 -7.97 -0.09
CA ALA A 28 -0.13 -8.88 0.98
C ALA A 28 1.02 -9.23 1.94
N ARG A 29 2.28 -9.25 1.47
CA ARG A 29 3.42 -9.51 2.36
C ARG A 29 3.61 -8.38 3.37
N THR A 30 3.67 -7.16 2.91
CA THR A 30 3.87 -6.00 3.79
C THR A 30 2.62 -5.71 4.63
N ALA A 31 1.43 -5.97 4.09
CA ALA A 31 0.18 -5.89 4.86
C ALA A 31 0.19 -6.83 6.08
N ALA A 32 0.69 -8.05 5.93
CA ALA A 32 0.84 -9.01 7.03
C ALA A 32 1.92 -8.63 8.05
N MET A 33 2.76 -7.65 7.74
CA MET A 33 3.85 -7.14 8.60
C MET A 33 3.55 -5.73 9.13
N GLY A 34 2.30 -5.45 9.50
CA GLY A 34 1.91 -4.15 10.02
C GLY A 34 1.97 -3.02 8.98
N ASN A 35 1.74 -3.32 7.71
CA ASN A 35 1.85 -2.35 6.61
C ASN A 35 3.24 -1.71 6.45
N ALA A 36 4.30 -2.41 6.87
CA ALA A 36 5.69 -1.95 6.77
C ALA A 36 6.20 -2.04 5.32
N SER A 37 5.89 -1.02 4.51
CA SER A 37 6.13 -0.97 3.06
C SER A 37 7.59 -1.11 2.63
N VAL A 38 8.54 -0.82 3.50
CA VAL A 38 9.98 -0.97 3.25
C VAL A 38 10.40 -2.40 2.97
N ALA A 39 9.66 -3.39 3.53
CA ALA A 39 9.95 -4.82 3.39
C ALA A 39 9.44 -5.44 2.08
N ALA A 40 9.10 -4.66 1.06
CA ALA A 40 8.50 -5.15 -0.17
C ALA A 40 9.36 -6.19 -0.90
N GLU A 41 8.75 -7.31 -1.30
CA GLU A 41 9.28 -8.31 -2.25
C GLU A 41 8.38 -8.47 -3.48
N GLY A 42 7.61 -7.47 -3.81
CA GLY A 42 6.66 -7.36 -4.90
C GLY A 42 5.90 -6.08 -4.79
N MET A 43 5.02 -5.79 -5.74
CA MET A 43 4.30 -4.51 -5.77
C MET A 43 5.24 -3.31 -5.55
N TYR A 44 6.47 -3.41 -6.08
CA TYR A 44 7.55 -2.44 -5.83
C TYR A 44 7.12 -1.00 -6.11
N LEU A 45 6.37 -0.79 -7.21
CA LEU A 45 5.88 0.53 -7.63
C LEU A 45 5.15 1.28 -6.50
N TYR A 46 4.35 0.56 -5.71
CA TYR A 46 3.49 1.14 -4.68
C TYR A 46 4.14 1.22 -3.30
N ASN A 47 5.08 0.33 -3.03
CA ASN A 47 5.74 0.23 -1.74
C ASN A 47 7.12 0.90 -1.76
N ASN A 48 8.12 0.18 -2.22
CA ASN A 48 9.51 0.64 -2.33
C ASN A 48 10.08 0.28 -3.70
N PRO A 49 10.04 1.19 -4.70
CA PRO A 49 10.57 0.94 -6.04
C PRO A 49 12.05 0.58 -6.09
N ALA A 50 12.84 1.04 -5.10
CA ALA A 50 14.26 0.73 -5.03
C ALA A 50 14.54 -0.74 -4.69
N ALA A 51 13.61 -1.43 -4.03
CA ALA A 51 13.74 -2.83 -3.66
C ALA A 51 13.84 -3.79 -4.87
N ILE A 52 13.50 -3.35 -6.08
CA ILE A 52 13.73 -4.16 -7.30
C ILE A 52 15.21 -4.51 -7.50
N PHE A 53 16.14 -3.71 -6.98
CA PHE A 53 17.58 -3.99 -7.08
C PHE A 53 18.07 -5.04 -6.09
N THR A 54 17.23 -5.53 -5.17
CA THR A 54 17.57 -6.65 -4.27
C THR A 54 17.43 -8.02 -4.93
N THR A 55 16.69 -8.12 -6.03
CA THR A 55 16.54 -9.37 -6.80
C THR A 55 17.46 -9.41 -8.01
N ASP A 56 17.94 -10.59 -8.39
CA ASP A 56 18.71 -10.80 -9.61
C ASP A 56 17.85 -10.80 -10.88
N LYS A 57 16.55 -10.94 -10.73
CA LYS A 57 15.58 -11.01 -11.82
C LYS A 57 15.42 -9.64 -12.50
N LYS A 58 15.18 -9.67 -13.82
CA LYS A 58 15.05 -8.46 -14.63
C LYS A 58 13.63 -7.90 -14.67
N PHE A 59 12.64 -8.79 -14.62
CA PHE A 59 11.24 -8.43 -14.74
C PHE A 59 10.44 -8.99 -13.56
N THR A 60 9.50 -8.22 -13.07
CA THR A 60 8.53 -8.64 -12.06
C THR A 60 7.13 -8.22 -12.50
N ALA A 61 6.15 -9.06 -12.24
CA ALA A 61 4.74 -8.75 -12.45
C ALA A 61 3.95 -9.21 -11.23
N ASP A 62 3.05 -8.36 -10.77
CA ASP A 62 2.28 -8.58 -9.54
C ASP A 62 0.81 -8.20 -9.75
N ALA A 63 -0.08 -8.96 -9.13
CA ALA A 63 -1.50 -8.66 -9.00
C ALA A 63 -1.94 -8.86 -7.57
N SER A 64 -2.84 -8.02 -7.08
CA SER A 64 -3.41 -8.16 -5.74
C SER A 64 -4.84 -7.68 -5.64
N ALA A 65 -5.54 -8.17 -4.63
CA ALA A 65 -6.86 -7.74 -4.23
C ALA A 65 -6.91 -7.59 -2.71
N SER A 66 -7.32 -6.42 -2.24
CA SER A 66 -7.64 -6.16 -0.83
C SER A 66 -9.15 -5.98 -0.70
N LEU A 67 -9.79 -6.83 0.09
CA LEU A 67 -11.24 -6.85 0.31
C LEU A 67 -11.53 -6.44 1.75
N PHE A 68 -12.37 -5.44 1.91
CA PHE A 68 -12.67 -4.84 3.20
C PHE A 68 -14.01 -5.33 3.75
N GLU A 69 -14.09 -5.43 5.06
CA GLU A 69 -15.34 -5.71 5.76
C GLU A 69 -16.41 -4.69 5.37
N THR A 70 -17.58 -5.15 5.02
CA THR A 70 -18.69 -4.29 4.62
C THR A 70 -19.27 -3.60 5.85
N ALA A 71 -19.37 -2.27 5.80
CA ALA A 71 -20.00 -1.51 6.87
C ALA A 71 -21.50 -1.83 6.97
N GLU A 72 -22.03 -1.73 8.16
CA GLU A 72 -23.46 -1.93 8.42
C GLU A 72 -24.31 -0.95 7.59
N GLY A 73 -25.29 -1.49 6.86
CA GLY A 73 -26.15 -0.71 5.97
C GLY A 73 -25.58 -0.39 4.59
N ALA A 74 -24.33 -0.75 4.27
CA ALA A 74 -23.81 -0.69 2.91
C ALA A 74 -24.16 -1.96 2.14
N ASP A 75 -24.35 -1.82 0.81
CA ASP A 75 -24.56 -2.93 -0.12
C ASP A 75 -23.30 -3.12 -0.97
N GLY A 76 -22.87 -4.37 -1.17
CA GLY A 76 -21.64 -4.72 -1.86
C GLY A 76 -20.40 -4.74 -0.96
N THR A 77 -19.26 -5.14 -1.52
CA THR A 77 -17.97 -5.23 -0.82
C THR A 77 -16.99 -4.23 -1.41
N PHE A 78 -16.43 -3.34 -0.59
CA PHE A 78 -15.37 -2.46 -1.03
C PHE A 78 -14.09 -3.26 -1.26
N GLY A 79 -13.46 -3.06 -2.41
CA GLY A 79 -12.20 -3.69 -2.75
C GLY A 79 -11.22 -2.73 -3.42
N ILE A 80 -9.94 -2.97 -3.20
CA ILE A 80 -8.83 -2.32 -3.93
C ILE A 80 -8.07 -3.39 -4.67
N TYR A 81 -7.98 -3.25 -5.98
CA TYR A 81 -7.30 -4.16 -6.89
C TYR A 81 -6.10 -3.44 -7.49
N ALA A 82 -4.96 -4.10 -7.55
CA ALA A 82 -3.74 -3.53 -8.09
C ALA A 82 -3.02 -4.49 -9.02
N LEU A 83 -2.49 -3.94 -10.08
CA LEU A 83 -1.55 -4.58 -10.99
C LEU A 83 -0.27 -3.75 -11.01
N SER A 84 0.88 -4.40 -11.06
CA SER A 84 2.17 -3.74 -11.14
C SER A 84 3.15 -4.58 -11.96
N ALA A 85 3.95 -3.94 -12.78
CA ALA A 85 5.07 -4.55 -13.46
C ALA A 85 6.30 -3.66 -13.29
N GLY A 86 7.47 -4.29 -13.12
CA GLY A 86 8.75 -3.61 -13.02
C GLY A 86 9.79 -4.26 -13.94
N TYR A 87 10.61 -3.45 -14.58
CA TYR A 87 11.65 -3.91 -15.47
C TYR A 87 12.97 -3.17 -15.25
N LYS A 88 14.06 -3.92 -15.05
CA LYS A 88 15.41 -3.36 -14.99
C LYS A 88 15.92 -3.14 -16.41
N LEU A 89 15.91 -1.90 -16.86
CA LEU A 89 16.45 -1.50 -18.19
C LEU A 89 17.97 -1.76 -18.28
N ALA A 90 18.66 -1.50 -17.18
CA ALA A 90 20.10 -1.66 -17.05
C ALA A 90 20.48 -1.90 -15.58
N LYS A 91 21.77 -2.08 -15.30
CA LYS A 91 22.28 -2.31 -13.93
C LYS A 91 21.87 -1.24 -12.90
N ARG A 92 21.55 -0.03 -13.36
CA ARG A 92 21.23 1.12 -12.49
C ARG A 92 19.85 1.73 -12.74
N HIS A 93 19.08 1.23 -13.71
CA HIS A 93 17.84 1.85 -14.16
C HIS A 93 16.69 0.82 -14.11
N ALA A 94 15.62 1.18 -13.47
CA ALA A 94 14.39 0.40 -13.51
C ALA A 94 13.18 1.29 -13.76
N VAL A 95 12.21 0.76 -14.48
CA VAL A 95 10.93 1.41 -14.81
C VAL A 95 9.79 0.54 -14.32
N PHE A 96 8.67 1.18 -14.03
CA PHE A 96 7.47 0.52 -13.54
C PHE A 96 6.25 1.07 -14.24
N ALA A 97 5.26 0.19 -14.42
CA ALA A 97 3.91 0.55 -14.80
C ALA A 97 2.91 -0.17 -13.91
N GLY A 98 1.77 0.45 -13.64
CA GLY A 98 0.74 -0.16 -12.80
C GLY A 98 -0.63 0.44 -13.01
N PHE A 99 -1.60 -0.24 -12.45
CA PHE A 99 -3.01 0.15 -12.44
C PHE A 99 -3.62 -0.23 -11.10
N ARG A 100 -4.41 0.67 -10.53
CA ARG A 100 -5.22 0.39 -9.35
C ARG A 100 -6.67 0.74 -9.62
N TYR A 101 -7.57 -0.02 -9.02
CA TYR A 101 -9.00 0.23 -8.99
C TYR A 101 -9.53 0.07 -7.58
N ALA A 102 -10.33 1.00 -7.11
CA ALA A 102 -11.01 0.95 -5.82
C ALA A 102 -12.50 1.18 -6.02
N GLY A 103 -13.33 0.28 -5.51
CA GLY A 103 -14.79 0.37 -5.66
C GLY A 103 -15.49 -0.89 -5.17
N GLY A 104 -16.75 -1.07 -5.57
CA GLY A 104 -17.56 -2.25 -5.21
C GLY A 104 -18.72 -1.93 -4.27
N LEU A 105 -18.74 -0.77 -3.63
CA LEU A 105 -19.87 -0.33 -2.81
C LEU A 105 -21.01 0.21 -3.68
N LYS A 106 -22.22 -0.03 -3.19
CA LYS A 106 -23.46 0.53 -3.71
C LYS A 106 -24.14 1.29 -2.56
N LEU A 107 -24.27 2.59 -2.73
CA LEU A 107 -24.86 3.48 -1.75
C LEU A 107 -26.27 3.85 -2.19
N LYS A 108 -27.23 3.67 -1.30
CA LYS A 108 -28.61 4.08 -1.57
C LYS A 108 -28.71 5.60 -1.59
N GLY A 109 -29.31 6.15 -2.63
CA GLY A 109 -29.59 7.58 -2.72
C GLY A 109 -30.95 7.92 -2.10
N TYR A 110 -31.02 9.07 -1.42
CA TYR A 110 -32.27 9.63 -0.88
C TYR A 110 -32.33 11.12 -1.23
N ASP A 111 -33.55 11.61 -1.51
CA ASP A 111 -33.80 13.04 -1.66
C ASP A 111 -33.86 13.75 -0.30
N ILE A 112 -34.06 15.06 -0.31
CA ILE A 112 -34.17 15.88 0.92
C ILE A 112 -35.40 15.55 1.77
N SER A 113 -36.37 14.84 1.19
CA SER A 113 -37.61 14.39 1.85
C SER A 113 -37.51 12.93 2.31
N GLY A 114 -36.36 12.27 2.13
CA GLY A 114 -36.12 10.88 2.53
C GLY A 114 -36.65 9.84 1.54
N ASN A 115 -37.11 10.23 0.36
CA ASN A 115 -37.55 9.26 -0.65
C ASN A 115 -36.35 8.63 -1.37
N PRO A 116 -36.40 7.32 -1.69
CA PRO A 116 -35.34 6.65 -2.44
C PRO A 116 -35.13 7.30 -3.82
N THR A 117 -33.87 7.56 -4.14
CA THR A 117 -33.43 8.02 -5.46
C THR A 117 -32.50 7.00 -6.09
N LYS A 118 -31.82 7.38 -7.17
CA LYS A 118 -30.88 6.50 -7.86
C LYS A 118 -29.67 6.17 -6.94
N ASP A 119 -29.32 4.88 -6.89
CA ASP A 119 -28.14 4.41 -6.18
C ASP A 119 -26.84 4.93 -6.78
N TYR A 120 -25.86 5.16 -5.91
CA TYR A 120 -24.51 5.59 -6.27
C TYR A 120 -23.55 4.42 -6.18
N LYS A 121 -22.61 4.33 -7.15
CA LYS A 121 -21.53 3.35 -7.16
C LYS A 121 -20.21 4.10 -7.29
N PRO A 122 -19.65 4.60 -6.18
CA PRO A 122 -18.38 5.32 -6.21
C PRO A 122 -17.25 4.36 -6.58
N TYR A 123 -16.32 4.86 -7.42
CA TYR A 123 -15.09 4.15 -7.75
C TYR A 123 -13.99 5.13 -8.12
N ASN A 124 -12.76 4.68 -7.91
CA ASN A 124 -11.56 5.38 -8.31
C ASN A 124 -10.67 4.44 -9.09
N TRP A 125 -9.89 4.96 -10.03
CA TRP A 125 -8.79 4.22 -10.63
C TRP A 125 -7.58 5.11 -10.86
N THR A 126 -6.39 4.48 -10.91
CA THR A 126 -5.14 5.16 -11.23
C THR A 126 -4.37 4.40 -12.30
N LEU A 127 -3.70 5.16 -13.18
CA LEU A 127 -2.62 4.67 -14.02
C LEU A 127 -1.31 5.20 -13.45
N ASP A 128 -0.39 4.29 -13.17
CA ASP A 128 0.79 4.59 -12.37
C ASP A 128 2.06 4.27 -13.17
N LEU A 129 3.03 5.17 -13.11
CA LEU A 129 4.37 5.00 -13.69
C LEU A 129 5.42 5.25 -12.60
N GLY A 130 6.55 4.57 -12.71
CA GLY A 130 7.66 4.76 -11.79
C GLY A 130 9.01 4.64 -12.48
N TYR A 131 9.98 5.31 -11.91
CA TYR A 131 11.37 5.21 -12.31
C TYR A 131 12.27 5.18 -11.09
N THR A 132 13.27 4.30 -11.12
CA THR A 132 14.28 4.19 -10.06
C THR A 132 15.68 4.20 -10.65
N TYR A 133 16.56 4.95 -10.00
CA TYR A 133 17.97 5.02 -10.34
C TYR A 133 18.83 4.56 -9.16
N PHE A 134 19.67 3.54 -9.41
CA PHE A 134 20.64 3.06 -8.44
C PHE A 134 21.91 3.94 -8.49
N LEU A 135 22.11 4.74 -7.46
CA LEU A 135 23.23 5.68 -7.33
C LEU A 135 24.58 4.98 -7.08
N GLY A 136 24.53 3.76 -6.52
CA GLY A 136 25.68 2.99 -6.10
C GLY A 136 25.88 2.99 -4.58
N LYS A 137 26.77 2.14 -4.09
CA LYS A 137 27.06 1.98 -2.65
C LYS A 137 25.79 1.72 -1.80
N GLY A 138 24.82 1.00 -2.37
CA GLY A 138 23.55 0.68 -1.72
C GLY A 138 22.46 1.76 -1.85
N PHE A 139 22.75 2.95 -2.33
CA PHE A 139 21.77 4.03 -2.43
C PHE A 139 21.01 3.98 -3.76
N ALA A 140 19.72 4.23 -3.70
CA ALA A 140 18.86 4.41 -4.85
C ALA A 140 17.88 5.57 -4.61
N ALA A 141 17.49 6.25 -5.68
CA ALA A 141 16.45 7.28 -5.67
C ALA A 141 15.35 6.90 -6.65
N TYR A 142 14.11 7.27 -6.36
CA TYR A 142 12.98 6.96 -7.21
C TYR A 142 11.94 8.08 -7.23
N ALA A 143 11.16 8.09 -8.32
CA ALA A 143 9.98 8.91 -8.46
C ALA A 143 8.85 8.08 -9.07
N THR A 144 7.61 8.33 -8.64
CA THR A 144 6.40 7.72 -9.19
C THR A 144 5.36 8.79 -9.49
N GLY A 145 4.55 8.57 -10.51
CA GLY A 145 3.44 9.43 -10.89
C GLY A 145 2.18 8.60 -11.10
N SER A 146 1.04 9.14 -10.70
CA SER A 146 -0.29 8.54 -10.82
C SER A 146 -1.23 9.50 -11.52
N LEU A 147 -1.85 9.08 -12.61
CA LEU A 147 -3.03 9.73 -13.15
C LEU A 147 -4.25 9.17 -12.42
N ILE A 148 -5.10 10.05 -11.91
CA ILE A 148 -6.22 9.71 -11.04
C ILE A 148 -7.52 10.02 -11.78
N TYR A 149 -8.45 9.08 -11.77
CA TYR A 149 -9.84 9.30 -12.10
C TYR A 149 -10.70 8.89 -10.90
N SER A 150 -11.57 9.77 -10.48
CA SER A 150 -12.49 9.54 -9.37
C SER A 150 -13.92 9.80 -9.80
N HIS A 151 -14.79 8.85 -9.52
CA HIS A 151 -16.23 8.94 -9.72
C HIS A 151 -16.93 8.80 -8.37
N LEU A 152 -17.41 9.92 -7.86
CA LEU A 152 -18.34 9.97 -6.73
C LEU A 152 -19.77 10.18 -7.24
N SER A 153 -20.38 11.34 -7.00
CA SER A 153 -21.58 11.81 -7.69
C SER A 153 -21.26 12.53 -8.99
N LYS A 154 -20.04 13.05 -9.11
CA LYS A 154 -19.44 13.67 -10.29
C LYS A 154 -18.04 13.10 -10.48
N ASN A 155 -17.50 13.36 -11.68
CA ASN A 155 -16.16 12.91 -12.03
C ASN A 155 -15.13 13.99 -11.68
N ALA A 156 -13.96 13.56 -11.24
CA ALA A 156 -12.80 14.39 -11.13
C ALA A 156 -11.58 13.65 -11.69
N THR A 157 -10.66 14.39 -12.27
CA THR A 157 -9.37 13.88 -12.75
C THR A 157 -8.24 14.69 -12.14
N GLY A 158 -7.10 14.05 -11.94
CA GLY A 158 -5.93 14.72 -11.41
C GLY A 158 -4.68 13.87 -11.51
N ALA A 159 -3.61 14.35 -10.91
CA ALA A 159 -2.35 13.64 -10.84
C ALA A 159 -1.73 13.74 -9.46
N ALA A 160 -1.04 12.68 -9.06
CA ALA A 160 -0.24 12.65 -7.85
C ALA A 160 1.19 12.21 -8.18
N PHE A 161 2.16 12.71 -7.41
CA PHE A 161 3.56 12.35 -7.53
C PHE A 161 4.09 11.90 -6.18
N SER A 162 5.09 11.01 -6.21
CA SER A 162 5.84 10.63 -5.02
C SER A 162 7.32 10.56 -5.36
N VAL A 163 8.15 10.95 -4.42
CA VAL A 163 9.61 10.86 -4.54
C VAL A 163 10.19 10.25 -3.28
N GLY A 164 11.24 9.46 -3.43
CA GLY A 164 11.88 8.83 -2.29
C GLY A 164 13.29 8.36 -2.61
N GLY A 165 13.92 7.86 -1.57
CA GLY A 165 15.24 7.25 -1.64
C GLY A 165 15.35 6.09 -0.67
N ALA A 166 16.15 5.10 -1.05
CA ALA A 166 16.39 3.93 -0.23
C ALA A 166 17.90 3.65 -0.12
N TYR A 167 18.24 2.99 0.96
CA TYR A 167 19.57 2.43 1.19
C TYR A 167 19.45 0.95 1.46
N GLN A 168 20.22 0.14 0.75
CA GLN A 168 20.32 -1.31 0.96
C GLN A 168 21.76 -1.71 1.25
N ASN A 169 21.94 -2.65 2.17
CA ASN A 169 23.23 -3.20 2.51
C ASN A 169 23.10 -4.68 2.88
N ASN A 170 23.78 -5.54 2.14
CA ASN A 170 23.82 -6.98 2.34
C ASN A 170 25.23 -7.49 2.75
N GLU A 171 26.15 -6.60 3.02
CA GLU A 171 27.52 -6.92 3.48
C GLU A 171 27.65 -6.88 5.01
N LEU A 172 26.60 -6.44 5.71
CA LEU A 172 26.59 -6.38 7.16
C LEU A 172 26.50 -7.78 7.78
N THR A 173 27.04 -7.92 8.99
CA THR A 173 26.92 -9.16 9.77
C THR A 173 26.41 -8.88 11.18
N LEU A 174 25.58 -9.78 11.68
CA LEU A 174 25.09 -9.80 13.05
C LEU A 174 25.38 -11.19 13.65
N ALA A 175 26.14 -11.25 14.75
CA ALA A 175 26.58 -12.51 15.35
C ALA A 175 27.20 -13.48 14.33
N ASN A 176 28.07 -12.97 13.46
CA ASN A 176 28.77 -13.71 12.38
C ASN A 176 27.82 -14.26 11.28
N LYS A 177 26.58 -13.78 11.19
CA LYS A 177 25.64 -14.14 10.12
C LYS A 177 25.38 -12.94 9.21
N PRO A 178 25.34 -13.14 7.88
CA PRO A 178 25.03 -12.06 6.95
C PRO A 178 23.59 -11.57 7.17
N ILE A 179 23.43 -10.27 7.16
CA ILE A 179 22.11 -9.62 7.24
C ILE A 179 21.88 -8.75 6.02
N ASN A 180 20.64 -8.66 5.62
CA ASN A 180 20.21 -7.68 4.62
C ASN A 180 19.49 -6.56 5.34
N LEU A 181 19.96 -5.34 5.16
CA LEU A 181 19.34 -4.12 5.65
C LEU A 181 18.73 -3.34 4.49
N MET A 182 17.49 -2.87 4.64
CA MET A 182 16.84 -1.93 3.77
C MET A 182 16.30 -0.76 4.58
N LEU A 183 16.62 0.46 4.16
CA LEU A 183 16.04 1.69 4.68
C LEU A 183 15.33 2.42 3.53
N ASP A 184 14.24 3.10 3.81
CA ASP A 184 13.47 3.86 2.82
C ASP A 184 12.90 5.13 3.44
N ALA A 185 12.88 6.20 2.68
CA ALA A 185 12.19 7.44 3.02
C ALA A 185 11.54 8.03 1.78
N LYS A 186 10.27 8.45 1.90
CA LYS A 186 9.52 9.05 0.78
C LYS A 186 8.53 10.12 1.21
N VAL A 187 8.26 11.04 0.30
CA VAL A 187 7.08 11.90 0.33
C VAL A 187 6.14 11.43 -0.78
N GLY A 188 4.91 11.16 -0.43
CA GLY A 188 3.94 10.56 -1.34
C GLY A 188 2.67 11.37 -1.52
N ALA A 189 1.97 11.08 -2.62
CA ALA A 189 0.69 11.66 -2.99
C ALA A 189 0.69 13.20 -3.06
N ILE A 190 1.78 13.78 -3.60
CA ILE A 190 1.89 15.23 -3.84
C ILE A 190 1.13 15.57 -5.11
N GLY A 191 0.23 16.54 -5.06
CA GLY A 191 -0.49 16.99 -6.26
C GLY A 191 -1.55 18.05 -5.97
N PRO A 192 -2.19 18.59 -7.03
CA PRO A 192 -3.28 19.53 -6.88
C PRO A 192 -4.53 18.87 -6.32
N GLN A 193 -5.44 19.65 -5.79
CA GLN A 193 -6.76 19.16 -5.38
C GLN A 193 -7.54 18.62 -6.57
N LEU A 194 -8.28 17.54 -6.37
CA LEU A 194 -9.28 17.08 -7.34
C LEU A 194 -10.52 17.97 -7.27
N ASP A 195 -10.96 18.45 -8.42
CA ASP A 195 -12.12 19.32 -8.53
C ASP A 195 -13.31 18.55 -9.15
N TYR A 196 -14.33 18.30 -8.35
CA TYR A 196 -15.60 17.68 -8.78
C TYR A 196 -16.62 18.70 -9.28
N GLY A 197 -16.25 19.98 -9.37
CA GLY A 197 -17.16 21.07 -9.71
C GLY A 197 -18.01 21.53 -8.52
N ASN A 198 -18.78 22.62 -8.73
CA ASN A 198 -19.67 23.20 -7.69
C ASN A 198 -18.95 23.52 -6.36
N LYS A 199 -17.68 23.96 -6.41
CA LYS A 199 -16.81 24.26 -5.26
C LYS A 199 -16.47 23.03 -4.40
N HIS A 200 -16.76 21.81 -4.87
CA HIS A 200 -16.35 20.62 -4.15
C HIS A 200 -14.96 20.18 -4.64
N LYS A 201 -13.98 20.34 -3.76
CA LYS A 201 -12.58 19.97 -4.02
C LYS A 201 -12.09 19.02 -2.93
N THR A 202 -11.32 18.01 -3.34
CA THR A 202 -10.70 17.05 -2.43
C THR A 202 -9.18 17.20 -2.48
N THR A 203 -8.57 17.42 -1.34
CA THR A 203 -7.11 17.50 -1.18
C THR A 203 -6.51 16.10 -1.17
N LEU A 204 -5.38 15.90 -1.87
CA LEU A 204 -4.70 14.62 -1.88
C LEU A 204 -4.08 14.31 -0.50
N PRO A 205 -4.07 13.02 -0.09
CA PRO A 205 -3.53 12.59 1.20
C PRO A 205 -2.00 12.59 1.17
N THR A 206 -1.38 13.76 1.17
CA THR A 206 0.08 13.89 1.10
C THR A 206 0.72 13.48 2.42
N TYR A 207 1.73 12.63 2.34
CA TYR A 207 2.38 12.07 3.52
C TYR A 207 3.89 11.99 3.39
N PHE A 208 4.56 11.94 4.52
CA PHE A 208 5.94 11.50 4.66
C PHE A 208 5.96 10.09 5.25
N ALA A 209 6.83 9.24 4.74
CA ALA A 209 7.04 7.89 5.26
C ALA A 209 8.53 7.59 5.40
N VAL A 210 8.87 6.85 6.44
CA VAL A 210 10.21 6.33 6.67
C VAL A 210 10.11 4.92 7.25
N GLY A 211 11.04 4.05 6.88
CA GLY A 211 11.06 2.70 7.42
C GLY A 211 12.40 2.00 7.27
N GLY A 212 12.53 0.89 7.99
CA GLY A 212 13.65 -0.02 7.93
C GLY A 212 13.20 -1.47 7.98
N ALA A 213 13.89 -2.32 7.26
CA ALA A 213 13.71 -3.77 7.29
C ALA A 213 15.06 -4.46 7.40
N LEU A 214 15.08 -5.55 8.15
CA LEU A 214 16.25 -6.37 8.40
C LEU A 214 15.88 -7.83 8.19
N SER A 215 16.73 -8.59 7.49
CA SER A 215 16.58 -10.04 7.41
C SER A 215 17.90 -10.77 7.66
N VAL A 216 17.83 -11.95 8.27
CA VAL A 216 18.98 -12.78 8.64
C VAL A 216 18.68 -14.26 8.40
N GLU A 217 19.63 -14.98 7.81
CA GLU A 217 19.60 -16.45 7.76
C GLU A 217 20.11 -17.01 9.09
N VAL A 218 19.19 -17.41 9.97
CA VAL A 218 19.55 -17.93 11.32
C VAL A 218 20.08 -19.36 11.27
N ALA A 219 19.70 -20.14 10.24
CA ALA A 219 20.23 -21.47 9.93
C ALA A 219 20.03 -21.73 8.43
N GLU A 220 20.60 -22.82 7.89
CA GLU A 220 20.62 -23.15 6.44
C GLU A 220 19.27 -23.03 5.72
N LYS A 221 18.15 -23.35 6.40
CA LYS A 221 16.79 -23.30 5.82
C LYS A 221 15.89 -22.30 6.55
N HIS A 222 16.42 -21.51 7.44
CA HIS A 222 15.65 -20.68 8.36
C HIS A 222 16.06 -19.23 8.24
N GLN A 223 15.14 -18.38 7.79
CA GLN A 223 15.33 -16.94 7.69
C GLN A 223 14.31 -16.24 8.59
N VAL A 224 14.74 -15.19 9.26
CA VAL A 224 13.89 -14.29 10.04
C VAL A 224 14.05 -12.89 9.47
N ALA A 225 12.94 -12.17 9.32
CA ALA A 225 12.94 -10.77 8.94
C ALA A 225 12.10 -9.96 9.92
N ALA A 226 12.49 -8.70 10.12
CA ALA A 226 11.73 -7.71 10.86
C ALA A 226 11.63 -6.44 10.03
N ALA A 227 10.51 -5.74 10.13
CA ALA A 227 10.31 -4.46 9.47
C ALA A 227 9.56 -3.49 10.40
N LEU A 228 9.89 -2.21 10.27
CA LEU A 228 9.22 -1.11 10.95
C LEU A 228 9.09 0.05 9.97
N SER A 229 7.94 0.69 9.90
CA SER A 229 7.76 1.92 9.13
C SER A 229 6.74 2.84 9.78
N SER A 230 6.92 4.14 9.58
CA SER A 230 5.95 5.15 9.99
C SER A 230 5.51 5.98 8.79
N ARG A 231 4.27 6.48 8.86
CA ARG A 231 3.68 7.41 7.90
C ARG A 231 3.02 8.55 8.66
N TYR A 232 3.27 9.75 8.21
CA TYR A 232 2.60 10.93 8.74
C TYR A 232 1.94 11.68 7.60
N PHE A 233 0.61 11.71 7.62
CA PHE A 233 -0.22 12.45 6.67
C PHE A 233 -0.39 13.86 7.17
N PHE A 234 0.14 14.83 6.43
CA PHE A 234 0.06 16.26 6.77
C PHE A 234 -0.92 17.03 5.88
N GLN A 235 -1.47 16.38 4.85
CA GLN A 235 -2.57 16.87 4.04
C GLN A 235 -3.67 15.80 3.96
N PRO A 236 -4.95 16.19 3.96
CA PRO A 236 -5.46 17.53 4.25
C PRO A 236 -5.16 17.94 5.70
N THR A 237 -5.01 19.25 5.96
CA THR A 237 -4.59 19.78 7.29
C THR A 237 -5.59 19.51 8.41
N GLU A 238 -6.86 19.37 8.07
CA GLU A 238 -7.97 19.01 8.95
C GLU A 238 -8.04 17.53 9.31
N ALA A 239 -7.30 16.68 8.58
CA ALA A 239 -7.31 15.22 8.75
C ALA A 239 -5.87 14.64 8.83
N LYS A 240 -5.03 15.25 9.67
CA LYS A 240 -3.69 14.73 9.95
C LYS A 240 -3.78 13.36 10.62
N LEU A 241 -2.91 12.45 10.21
CA LEU A 241 -2.93 11.08 10.69
C LEU A 241 -1.48 10.57 10.83
N PHE A 242 -1.17 9.97 11.96
CA PHE A 242 0.08 9.25 12.16
C PHE A 242 -0.21 7.75 12.19
N MET A 243 0.64 6.99 11.50
CA MET A 243 0.61 5.53 11.50
C MET A 243 2.01 4.98 11.72
N LEU A 244 2.11 3.95 12.55
CA LEU A 244 3.34 3.22 12.85
C LEU A 244 3.06 1.74 12.73
N GLY A 245 3.76 1.06 11.83
CA GLY A 245 3.55 -0.35 11.62
C GLY A 245 4.84 -1.15 11.66
N GLY A 246 4.78 -2.35 12.20
CA GLY A 246 5.91 -3.24 12.25
C GLY A 246 5.48 -4.70 12.33
N GLY A 247 6.39 -5.58 11.92
CA GLY A 247 6.11 -7.01 11.92
C GLY A 247 7.35 -7.87 11.76
N LEU A 248 7.11 -9.16 11.95
CA LEU A 248 8.09 -10.21 11.85
C LEU A 248 7.66 -11.22 10.79
N GLU A 249 8.65 -11.77 10.09
CA GLU A 249 8.48 -12.86 9.14
C GLU A 249 9.46 -13.98 9.49
N TYR A 250 8.96 -15.20 9.51
CA TYR A 250 9.77 -16.40 9.50
C TYR A 250 9.58 -17.12 8.18
N THR A 251 10.68 -17.46 7.49
CA THR A 251 10.67 -18.18 6.22
C THR A 251 11.44 -19.49 6.34
N TYR A 252 10.78 -20.57 5.98
CA TYR A 252 11.38 -21.91 5.90
C TYR A 252 11.74 -22.27 4.46
N ASN A 253 12.97 -22.73 4.28
CA ASN A 253 13.52 -23.22 3.01
C ASN A 253 13.38 -22.22 1.84
N LYS A 254 13.35 -20.91 2.12
CA LYS A 254 13.11 -19.84 1.14
C LYS A 254 11.78 -20.00 0.36
N MET A 255 10.86 -20.83 0.86
CA MET A 255 9.62 -21.20 0.18
C MET A 255 8.36 -20.82 0.98
N VAL A 256 8.27 -21.19 2.24
CA VAL A 256 7.07 -20.99 3.05
C VAL A 256 7.35 -19.94 4.10
N SER A 257 6.52 -18.91 4.18
CA SER A 257 6.64 -17.82 5.13
C SER A 257 5.38 -17.70 5.98
N VAL A 258 5.57 -17.38 7.26
CA VAL A 258 4.51 -16.95 8.17
C VAL A 258 4.86 -15.58 8.73
N ARG A 259 3.86 -14.73 8.93
CA ARG A 259 4.03 -13.33 9.29
C ARG A 259 3.05 -12.92 10.37
N ALA A 260 3.50 -12.03 11.24
CA ALA A 260 2.65 -11.36 12.20
C ALA A 260 3.16 -9.93 12.40
N GLY A 261 2.25 -9.01 12.67
CA GLY A 261 2.59 -7.61 12.87
C GLY A 261 1.47 -6.85 13.56
N TYR A 262 1.77 -5.58 13.77
CA TYR A 262 0.82 -4.62 14.32
C TYR A 262 1.00 -3.28 13.63
N GLU A 263 -0.10 -2.64 13.30
CA GLU A 263 -0.16 -1.27 12.82
C GLU A 263 -0.92 -0.44 13.85
N TYR A 264 -0.25 0.53 14.43
CA TYR A 264 -0.86 1.61 15.19
C TYR A 264 -1.31 2.71 14.23
N GLY A 265 -2.50 3.20 14.38
CA GLY A 265 -2.99 4.39 13.68
C GLY A 265 -3.70 5.29 14.68
N ASP A 266 -3.47 6.61 14.56
CA ASP A 266 -4.28 7.59 15.29
C ASP A 266 -5.77 7.37 15.02
N HIS A 267 -6.61 7.87 15.89
CA HIS A 267 -8.06 7.83 15.74
C HIS A 267 -8.64 6.39 15.66
N ASP A 268 -8.08 5.48 16.43
CA ASP A 268 -8.54 4.10 16.54
C ASP A 268 -8.46 3.28 15.24
N LEU A 269 -7.47 3.60 14.39
CA LEU A 269 -7.22 2.92 13.11
C LEU A 269 -6.16 1.81 13.22
N SER A 270 -6.08 1.16 14.36
CA SER A 270 -5.05 0.15 14.63
C SER A 270 -5.49 -1.25 14.21
N HIS A 271 -4.52 -2.07 13.76
CA HIS A 271 -4.75 -3.44 13.29
C HIS A 271 -3.72 -4.41 13.85
N ILE A 272 -4.17 -5.60 14.25
CA ILE A 272 -3.33 -6.79 14.33
C ILE A 272 -3.28 -7.40 12.93
N THR A 273 -2.09 -7.74 12.47
CA THR A 273 -1.88 -8.26 11.11
C THR A 273 -1.24 -9.64 11.15
N MET A 274 -1.67 -10.51 10.26
CA MET A 274 -1.11 -11.85 10.11
C MET A 274 -1.14 -12.30 8.66
N GLY A 275 -0.29 -13.21 8.29
CA GLY A 275 -0.31 -13.74 6.93
C GLY A 275 0.64 -14.90 6.69
N ALA A 276 0.53 -15.43 5.49
CA ALA A 276 1.38 -16.51 5.00
C ALA A 276 1.80 -16.24 3.56
N GLY A 277 2.91 -16.86 3.15
CA GLY A 277 3.42 -16.77 1.80
C GLY A 277 4.01 -18.07 1.32
N PHE A 278 4.00 -18.24 0.01
CA PHE A 278 4.65 -19.33 -0.69
C PHE A 278 5.43 -18.79 -1.89
N LYS A 279 6.69 -19.22 -2.03
CA LYS A 279 7.57 -18.82 -3.13
C LYS A 279 8.18 -20.07 -3.76
N TYR A 280 8.03 -20.21 -5.07
CA TYR A 280 8.59 -21.34 -5.80
C TYR A 280 8.88 -20.97 -7.25
N HIS A 281 10.12 -21.17 -7.70
CA HIS A 281 10.55 -20.90 -9.09
C HIS A 281 10.11 -19.54 -9.66
N GLY A 282 10.24 -18.46 -8.88
CA GLY A 282 9.83 -17.11 -9.28
C GLY A 282 8.37 -16.77 -8.98
N LEU A 283 7.49 -17.77 -8.81
CA LEU A 283 6.11 -17.56 -8.38
C LEU A 283 6.08 -17.16 -6.90
N ARG A 284 5.31 -16.14 -6.58
CA ARG A 284 5.03 -15.66 -5.21
C ARG A 284 3.52 -15.63 -4.98
N LEU A 285 3.06 -16.29 -3.93
CA LEU A 285 1.68 -16.25 -3.45
C LEU A 285 1.69 -15.74 -2.02
N ASN A 286 0.92 -14.73 -1.73
CA ASN A 286 0.83 -14.15 -0.39
C ASN A 286 -0.63 -13.91 0.00
N GLY A 287 -0.92 -14.14 1.28
CA GLY A 287 -2.20 -13.79 1.90
C GLY A 287 -1.97 -13.07 3.21
N ALA A 288 -2.78 -12.08 3.50
CA ALA A 288 -2.78 -11.32 4.74
C ALA A 288 -4.19 -11.12 5.25
N TYR A 289 -4.34 -11.08 6.56
CA TYR A 289 -5.55 -10.64 7.23
C TYR A 289 -5.19 -9.56 8.25
N ASN A 290 -5.89 -8.45 8.17
CA ASN A 290 -5.72 -7.28 9.03
C ASN A 290 -6.99 -7.14 9.86
N LEU A 291 -6.87 -7.47 11.14
CA LEU A 291 -7.98 -7.40 12.10
C LEU A 291 -7.95 -6.04 12.79
N LYS A 292 -9.02 -5.28 12.65
CA LYS A 292 -9.19 -4.02 13.40
C LYS A 292 -9.19 -4.30 14.92
N THR A 293 -8.57 -3.42 15.68
CA THR A 293 -8.52 -3.51 17.14
C THR A 293 -9.40 -2.48 17.83
N ALA A 294 -10.06 -1.61 17.06
CA ALA A 294 -10.96 -0.58 17.53
C ALA A 294 -12.09 -0.34 16.51
N ASP A 295 -13.12 0.41 16.90
CA ASP A 295 -14.37 0.53 16.14
C ASP A 295 -14.23 1.40 14.86
N ALA A 296 -13.28 2.30 14.83
CA ALA A 296 -13.10 3.23 13.70
C ALA A 296 -12.50 2.57 12.43
N GLY A 297 -11.79 1.46 12.57
CA GLY A 297 -11.17 0.72 11.47
C GLY A 297 -12.11 -0.30 10.81
N SER A 298 -11.68 -0.85 9.69
CA SER A 298 -12.29 -2.02 9.05
C SER A 298 -11.29 -3.16 8.97
N SER A 299 -11.74 -4.37 9.28
CA SER A 299 -10.94 -5.57 8.98
C SER A 299 -10.89 -5.80 7.48
N TYR A 300 -9.79 -6.29 6.97
CA TYR A 300 -9.65 -6.60 5.55
C TYR A 300 -8.68 -7.75 5.30
N CYS A 301 -8.88 -8.44 4.18
CA CYS A 301 -7.93 -9.41 3.69
C CYS A 301 -7.27 -8.92 2.40
N THR A 302 -6.00 -9.27 2.23
CA THR A 302 -5.24 -9.01 1.00
C THR A 302 -4.68 -10.31 0.49
N ILE A 303 -4.91 -10.59 -0.78
CA ILE A 303 -4.29 -11.71 -1.50
C ILE A 303 -3.44 -11.14 -2.63
N GLY A 304 -2.31 -11.76 -2.90
CA GLY A 304 -1.40 -11.32 -3.95
C GLY A 304 -0.71 -12.49 -4.63
N ILE A 305 -0.53 -12.33 -5.92
CA ILE A 305 0.27 -13.22 -6.76
C ILE A 305 1.32 -12.38 -7.48
N GLY A 306 2.53 -12.89 -7.57
CA GLY A 306 3.60 -12.25 -8.32
C GLY A 306 4.49 -13.29 -9.01
N TYR A 307 5.20 -12.83 -10.00
CA TYR A 307 6.19 -13.65 -10.71
C TYR A 307 7.43 -12.83 -11.07
N ASP A 308 8.60 -13.42 -10.80
CA ASP A 308 9.92 -12.85 -11.09
C ASP A 308 10.59 -13.64 -12.23
N PHE A 309 10.92 -12.94 -13.33
CA PHE A 309 11.56 -13.52 -14.51
C PHE A 309 13.07 -13.28 -14.58
#